data_636045ab44262f8d52398056c3d4690a
#
_entry.id   636045ab44262f8d52398056c3d4690a
#
_cell.length_a   1.000
_cell.length_b   1.000
_cell.length_c   1.000
_cell.angle_alpha   90.00
_cell.angle_beta   90.00
_cell.angle_gamma   90.00
#
_symmetry.space_group_name_H-M   'P 1'
#
loop_
_entity.id
_entity.type
_entity.pdbx_description
1 polymer ?
#
loop_
_entity_poly.entity_id
_entity_poly.type
_entity_poly.pdbx_seq_one_letter_code
_entity_poly.pdbx_strand_id
1 'polypeptide(L)'
;MALAVTHVLGAIFILDILRHYVFGKDKFPRYLLVIGGIAGLAPDIDFPLGWFISFVQGTSVNFHGEFTHSVLIAAIILFMGVVRHYQDDDKWAKIFYVIAAGWFIHIGFDCLFNSYETFLWPLEIQTKAFCPQKLAGFYRSGIDAI
;
A
#
# COMPACT_ATOMS: atom_id res chain seq x y z
N MET A 1 13.89 -3.04 -2.54
CA MET A 1 12.42 -3.17 -2.64
C MET A 1 12.00 -4.13 -1.55
N ALA A 2 10.99 -3.77 -0.75
CA ALA A 2 10.38 -4.75 0.14
C ALA A 2 9.77 -5.85 -0.75
N LEU A 3 9.93 -7.12 -0.35
CA LEU A 3 9.33 -8.21 -1.11
C LEU A 3 7.80 -8.10 -1.07
N ALA A 4 7.11 -8.39 -2.16
CA ALA A 4 5.64 -8.40 -2.24
C ALA A 4 4.99 -9.14 -1.05
N VAL A 5 5.63 -10.23 -0.60
CA VAL A 5 5.23 -10.99 0.60
C VAL A 5 5.24 -10.13 1.86
N THR A 6 6.22 -9.24 2.01
CA THR A 6 6.32 -8.35 3.19
C THR A 6 5.15 -7.37 3.24
N HIS A 7 4.73 -6.81 2.11
CA HIS A 7 3.58 -5.89 2.04
C HIS A 7 2.27 -6.61 2.40
N VAL A 8 2.05 -7.80 1.85
CA VAL A 8 0.85 -8.61 2.16
C VAL A 8 0.81 -9.00 3.63
N LEU A 9 1.88 -9.63 4.12
CA LEU A 9 1.91 -10.13 5.51
C LEU A 9 1.91 -8.98 6.52
N GLY A 10 2.61 -7.89 6.23
CA GLY A 10 2.63 -6.71 7.07
C GLY A 10 1.25 -6.03 7.16
N ALA A 11 0.55 -5.91 6.02
CA ALA A 11 -0.81 -5.39 6.00
C ALA A 11 -1.77 -6.29 6.81
N ILE A 12 -1.73 -7.62 6.61
CA ILE A 12 -2.54 -8.56 7.40
C ILE A 12 -2.21 -8.46 8.89
N PHE A 13 -0.94 -8.41 9.26
CA PHE A 13 -0.50 -8.33 10.65
C PHE A 13 -0.99 -7.06 11.34
N ILE A 14 -0.81 -5.89 10.72
CA ILE A 14 -1.27 -4.61 11.27
C ILE A 14 -2.80 -4.58 11.39
N LEU A 15 -3.51 -5.03 10.36
CA LEU A 15 -4.97 -5.09 10.37
C LEU A 15 -5.50 -6.10 11.41
N ASP A 16 -4.80 -7.20 11.66
CA ASP A 16 -5.21 -8.16 12.69
C ASP A 16 -4.98 -7.60 14.10
N ILE A 17 -3.92 -6.84 14.32
CA ILE A 17 -3.74 -6.06 15.56
C ILE A 17 -4.91 -5.09 15.76
N LEU A 18 -5.27 -4.31 14.75
CA LEU A 18 -6.39 -3.38 14.83
C LEU A 18 -7.73 -4.11 15.08
N ARG A 19 -7.93 -5.27 14.43
CA ARG A 19 -9.07 -6.14 14.67
C ARG A 19 -9.18 -6.61 16.10
N HIS A 20 -8.06 -6.98 16.73
CA HIS A 20 -8.06 -7.52 18.10
C HIS A 20 -8.21 -6.43 19.18
N TYR A 21 -7.51 -5.32 19.01
CA TYR A 21 -7.33 -4.34 20.08
C TYR A 21 -8.15 -3.07 19.89
N VAL A 22 -8.60 -2.76 18.67
CA VAL A 22 -9.29 -1.50 18.38
C VAL A 22 -10.76 -1.71 18.02
N PHE A 23 -11.03 -2.53 17.00
CA PHE A 23 -12.39 -2.65 16.45
C PHE A 23 -13.22 -3.77 17.07
N GLY A 24 -12.57 -4.81 17.58
CA GLY A 24 -13.22 -6.05 18.03
C GLY A 24 -13.49 -7.04 16.88
N LYS A 25 -13.41 -8.31 17.20
CA LYS A 25 -13.49 -9.42 16.23
C LYS A 25 -14.85 -9.51 15.54
N ASP A 26 -15.92 -9.12 16.23
CA ASP A 26 -17.28 -9.20 15.70
C ASP A 26 -17.55 -8.10 14.67
N LYS A 27 -16.96 -6.91 14.85
CA LYS A 27 -17.12 -5.78 13.93
C LYS A 27 -16.17 -5.84 12.73
N PHE A 28 -15.09 -6.64 12.86
CA PHE A 28 -14.05 -6.78 11.83
C PHE A 28 -13.88 -8.26 11.43
N PRO A 29 -14.70 -8.80 10.55
CA PRO A 29 -14.63 -10.19 10.12
C PRO A 29 -13.34 -10.49 9.34
N ARG A 30 -12.90 -11.77 9.37
CA ARG A 30 -11.60 -12.21 8.81
C ARG A 30 -11.41 -11.95 7.33
N TYR A 31 -12.49 -11.93 6.53
CA TYR A 31 -12.36 -11.66 5.10
C TYR A 31 -11.79 -10.26 4.81
N LEU A 32 -12.00 -9.29 5.73
CA LEU A 32 -11.41 -7.97 5.62
C LEU A 32 -9.88 -7.99 5.74
N LEU A 33 -9.31 -8.93 6.52
CA LEU A 33 -7.86 -9.12 6.59
C LEU A 33 -7.29 -9.57 5.23
N VAL A 34 -8.01 -10.48 4.56
CA VAL A 34 -7.61 -10.95 3.23
C VAL A 34 -7.68 -9.81 2.21
N ILE A 35 -8.77 -9.03 2.22
CA ILE A 35 -8.91 -7.86 1.35
C ILE A 35 -7.80 -6.86 1.61
N GLY A 36 -7.50 -6.55 2.87
CA GLY A 36 -6.42 -5.64 3.24
C GLY A 36 -5.03 -6.13 2.85
N GLY A 37 -4.78 -7.44 2.97
CA GLY A 37 -3.54 -8.05 2.49
C GLY A 37 -3.36 -7.90 0.98
N ILE A 38 -4.39 -8.19 0.20
CA ILE A 38 -4.39 -8.01 -1.26
C ILE A 38 -4.22 -6.53 -1.61
N ALA A 39 -4.92 -5.64 -0.91
CA ALA A 39 -4.80 -4.20 -1.10
C ALA A 39 -3.40 -3.68 -0.76
N GLY A 40 -2.70 -4.31 0.20
CA GLY A 40 -1.31 -4.03 0.50
C GLY A 40 -0.33 -4.41 -0.63
N LEU A 41 -0.78 -5.15 -1.65
CA LEU A 41 -0.01 -5.46 -2.86
C LEU A 41 -0.47 -4.61 -4.06
N ALA A 42 -1.62 -3.97 -3.96
CA ALA A 42 -2.24 -3.30 -5.10
C ALA A 42 -1.39 -2.17 -5.72
N PRO A 43 -0.61 -1.35 -4.98
CA PRO A 43 0.28 -0.37 -5.57
C PRO A 43 1.32 -0.98 -6.52
N ASP A 44 1.83 -2.18 -6.22
CA ASP A 44 2.82 -2.89 -7.04
C ASP A 44 2.29 -3.44 -8.37
N ILE A 45 1.00 -3.21 -8.70
CA ILE A 45 0.42 -3.60 -9.99
C ILE A 45 1.08 -2.86 -11.17
N ASP A 46 1.78 -1.77 -10.89
CA ASP A 46 2.56 -1.03 -11.87
C ASP A 46 3.71 -1.88 -12.46
N PHE A 47 4.26 -2.84 -11.71
CA PHE A 47 5.28 -3.77 -12.19
C PHE A 47 4.81 -4.61 -13.37
N PRO A 48 3.80 -5.48 -13.21
CA PRO A 48 3.30 -6.28 -14.32
C PRO A 48 2.73 -5.41 -15.44
N LEU A 49 2.17 -4.24 -15.13
CA LEU A 49 1.67 -3.30 -16.12
C LEU A 49 2.83 -2.71 -16.96
N GLY A 50 3.91 -2.25 -16.32
CA GLY A 50 5.12 -1.76 -16.97
C GLY A 50 5.77 -2.83 -17.85
N TRP A 51 5.79 -4.07 -17.37
CA TRP A 51 6.29 -5.23 -18.13
C TRP A 51 5.46 -5.49 -19.39
N PHE A 52 4.15 -5.49 -19.25
CA PHE A 52 3.22 -5.68 -20.37
C PHE A 52 3.36 -4.57 -21.42
N ILE A 53 3.41 -3.31 -21.00
CA ILE A 53 3.57 -2.16 -21.91
C ILE A 53 4.93 -2.21 -22.61
N SER A 54 6.00 -2.52 -21.88
CA SER A 54 7.34 -2.69 -22.46
C SER A 54 7.37 -3.78 -23.54
N PHE A 55 6.68 -4.88 -23.29
CA PHE A 55 6.55 -5.97 -24.28
C PHE A 55 5.81 -5.52 -25.55
N VAL A 56 4.72 -4.77 -25.40
CA VAL A 56 3.91 -4.29 -26.54
C VAL A 56 4.65 -3.22 -27.36
N GLN A 57 5.38 -2.33 -26.68
CA GLN A 57 6.05 -1.19 -27.32
C GLN A 57 7.46 -1.51 -27.80
N GLY A 58 8.05 -2.63 -27.38
CA GLY A 58 9.44 -2.98 -27.69
C GLY A 58 10.48 -2.06 -27.03
N THR A 59 10.07 -1.24 -26.05
CA THR A 59 10.91 -0.30 -25.31
C THR A 59 10.73 -0.51 -23.82
N SER A 60 11.81 -0.36 -23.04
CA SER A 60 11.72 -0.47 -21.58
C SER A 60 10.96 0.73 -20.98
N VAL A 61 9.83 0.46 -20.38
CA VAL A 61 9.00 1.46 -19.69
C VAL A 61 8.93 1.10 -18.22
N ASN A 62 9.24 2.04 -17.35
CA ASN A 62 9.18 1.85 -15.90
C ASN A 62 8.28 2.94 -15.29
N PHE A 63 7.15 2.52 -14.72
CA PHE A 63 6.21 3.40 -14.01
C PHE A 63 6.25 3.16 -12.50
N HIS A 64 7.15 2.30 -12.04
CA HIS A 64 7.18 1.93 -10.62
C HIS A 64 7.48 3.13 -9.73
N GLY A 65 6.70 3.26 -8.66
CA GLY A 65 6.87 4.33 -7.70
C GLY A 65 6.22 5.66 -8.09
N GLU A 66 5.48 5.72 -9.20
CA GLU A 66 4.79 6.93 -9.64
C GLU A 66 3.36 7.01 -9.07
N PHE A 67 2.35 7.07 -9.92
CA PHE A 67 0.97 7.37 -9.53
C PHE A 67 0.35 6.31 -8.59
N THR A 68 0.68 5.03 -8.74
CA THR A 68 0.14 3.93 -7.92
C THR A 68 0.58 4.03 -6.46
N HIS A 69 1.76 4.58 -6.20
CA HIS A 69 2.29 4.80 -4.85
C HIS A 69 1.86 6.14 -4.25
N SER A 70 0.92 6.85 -4.90
CA SER A 70 0.44 8.13 -4.40
C SER A 70 -0.53 7.98 -3.22
N VAL A 71 -0.29 8.77 -2.17
CA VAL A 71 -1.22 8.96 -1.05
C VAL A 71 -2.59 9.46 -1.53
N LEU A 72 -2.65 10.15 -2.67
CA LEU A 72 -3.90 10.64 -3.24
C LEU A 72 -4.86 9.49 -3.58
N ILE A 73 -4.34 8.38 -4.15
CA ILE A 73 -5.18 7.21 -4.46
C ILE A 73 -5.75 6.62 -3.18
N ALA A 74 -4.91 6.43 -2.16
CA ALA A 74 -5.37 5.94 -0.86
C ALA A 74 -6.42 6.87 -0.24
N ALA A 75 -6.25 8.19 -0.36
CA ALA A 75 -7.21 9.18 0.12
C ALA A 75 -8.55 9.13 -0.64
N ILE A 76 -8.53 8.94 -1.96
CA ILE A 76 -9.74 8.76 -2.77
C ILE A 76 -10.49 7.50 -2.33
N ILE A 77 -9.80 6.39 -2.15
CA ILE A 77 -10.39 5.14 -1.68
C ILE A 77 -11.00 5.32 -0.27
N LEU A 78 -10.27 5.99 0.62
CA LEU A 78 -10.77 6.33 1.95
C LEU A 78 -12.04 7.19 1.87
N PHE A 79 -12.05 8.19 1.02
CA PHE A 79 -13.21 9.06 0.79
C PHE A 79 -14.42 8.26 0.29
N MET A 80 -14.23 7.31 -0.62
CA MET A 80 -15.30 6.39 -1.05
C MET A 80 -15.86 5.60 0.13
N GLY A 81 -15.02 5.16 1.06
CA GLY A 81 -15.44 4.51 2.29
C GLY A 81 -16.31 5.43 3.17
N VAL A 82 -15.92 6.69 3.30
CA VAL A 82 -16.69 7.71 4.04
C VAL A 82 -18.06 7.94 3.38
N VAL A 83 -18.09 8.10 2.06
CA VAL A 83 -19.37 8.26 1.32
C VAL A 83 -20.30 7.07 1.54
N ARG A 84 -19.79 5.84 1.47
CA ARG A 84 -20.58 4.63 1.72
C ARG A 84 -21.09 4.56 3.16
N HIS A 85 -20.28 4.98 4.11
CA HIS A 85 -20.70 5.06 5.51
C HIS A 85 -21.87 6.03 5.71
N TYR A 86 -21.83 7.21 5.08
CA TYR A 86 -22.95 8.17 5.12
C TYR A 86 -24.20 7.71 4.37
N GLN A 87 -24.08 6.69 3.50
CA GLN A 87 -25.17 6.05 2.78
C GLN A 87 -25.75 4.84 3.54
N ASP A 88 -25.36 4.64 4.81
CA ASP A 88 -25.72 3.48 5.65
C ASP A 88 -25.32 2.13 5.04
N ASP A 89 -24.32 2.11 4.14
CA ASP A 89 -23.77 0.90 3.54
C ASP A 89 -22.49 0.47 4.27
N ASP A 90 -22.64 0.04 5.49
CA ASP A 90 -21.56 -0.36 6.40
C ASP A 90 -20.64 -1.45 5.81
N LYS A 91 -21.18 -2.33 4.98
CA LYS A 91 -20.40 -3.42 4.37
C LYS A 91 -19.36 -2.87 3.41
N TRP A 92 -19.78 -2.04 2.45
CA TRP A 92 -18.87 -1.44 1.48
C TRP A 92 -17.98 -0.38 2.11
N ALA A 93 -18.48 0.37 3.09
CA ALA A 93 -17.67 1.30 3.86
C ALA A 93 -16.44 0.59 4.48
N LYS A 94 -16.64 -0.52 5.18
CA LYS A 94 -15.57 -1.33 5.79
C LYS A 94 -14.59 -1.86 4.76
N ILE A 95 -15.09 -2.31 3.60
CA ILE A 95 -14.24 -2.80 2.50
C ILE A 95 -13.32 -1.68 2.00
N PHE A 96 -13.86 -0.49 1.71
CA PHE A 96 -13.06 0.65 1.26
C PHE A 96 -12.08 1.13 2.32
N TYR A 97 -12.46 1.17 3.59
CA TYR A 97 -11.54 1.52 4.69
C TYR A 97 -10.36 0.56 4.77
N VAL A 98 -10.61 -0.73 4.63
CA VAL A 98 -9.55 -1.74 4.69
C VAL A 98 -8.65 -1.71 3.45
N ILE A 99 -9.21 -1.44 2.27
CA ILE A 99 -8.43 -1.24 1.05
C ILE A 99 -7.51 -0.01 1.20
N ALA A 100 -8.07 1.12 1.67
CA ALA A 100 -7.28 2.32 1.92
C ALA A 100 -6.18 2.08 2.97
N ALA A 101 -6.50 1.36 4.05
CA ALA A 101 -5.53 1.02 5.08
C ALA A 101 -4.40 0.13 4.53
N GLY A 102 -4.71 -0.90 3.72
CA GLY A 102 -3.71 -1.73 3.04
C GLY A 102 -2.79 -0.92 2.14
N TRP A 103 -3.36 0.02 1.39
CA TRP A 103 -2.62 0.95 0.54
C TRP A 103 -1.68 1.86 1.34
N PHE A 104 -2.17 2.47 2.43
CA PHE A 104 -1.33 3.29 3.31
C PHE A 104 -0.22 2.49 3.99
N ILE A 105 -0.50 1.25 4.40
CA ILE A 105 0.52 0.37 4.99
C ILE A 105 1.61 0.07 3.97
N HIS A 106 1.25 -0.21 2.71
CA HIS A 106 2.22 -0.41 1.62
C HIS A 106 3.15 0.79 1.47
N ILE A 107 2.58 1.99 1.25
CA ILE A 107 3.33 3.24 1.12
C ILE A 107 4.22 3.47 2.36
N GLY A 108 3.69 3.18 3.56
CA GLY A 108 4.44 3.28 4.80
C GLY A 108 5.67 2.35 4.84
N PHE A 109 5.54 1.11 4.38
CA PHE A 109 6.67 0.19 4.28
C PHE A 109 7.69 0.64 3.25
N ASP A 110 7.25 1.11 2.10
CA ASP A 110 8.16 1.64 1.11
C ASP A 110 8.89 2.88 1.60
N CYS A 111 8.22 3.77 2.32
CA CYS A 111 8.87 4.88 2.99
C CYS A 111 9.95 4.43 3.99
N LEU A 112 9.68 3.36 4.74
CA LEU A 112 10.64 2.83 5.72
C LEU A 112 11.83 2.11 5.07
N PHE A 113 11.61 1.42 3.94
CA PHE A 113 12.59 0.50 3.36
C PHE A 113 13.18 0.96 2.02
N ASN A 114 12.48 1.76 1.22
CA ASN A 114 12.89 2.10 -0.15
C ASN A 114 13.34 3.55 -0.40
N SER A 115 13.03 4.51 0.41
CA SER A 115 13.55 5.91 0.37
C SER A 115 13.29 6.77 -0.89
N TYR A 116 12.64 6.30 -1.97
CA TYR A 116 12.65 6.98 -3.28
C TYR A 116 11.31 7.01 -4.01
N GLU A 117 10.20 7.35 -3.33
CA GLU A 117 8.91 7.34 -4.00
C GLU A 117 8.24 8.72 -4.01
N THR A 118 7.50 8.98 -5.09
CA THR A 118 6.72 10.21 -5.27
C THR A 118 5.36 10.09 -4.59
N PHE A 119 5.34 9.94 -3.26
CA PHE A 119 4.10 9.75 -2.49
C PHE A 119 3.05 10.83 -2.69
N LEU A 120 3.48 12.01 -3.13
CA LEU A 120 2.60 13.16 -3.34
C LEU A 120 2.29 13.41 -4.82
N TRP A 121 2.51 12.41 -5.70
CA TRP A 121 2.09 12.56 -7.07
C TRP A 121 0.62 13.04 -7.17
N PRO A 122 0.26 14.03 -8.01
CA PRO A 122 1.02 14.63 -9.10
C PRO A 122 1.94 15.81 -8.68
N LEU A 123 2.08 16.08 -7.40
CA LEU A 123 3.00 17.10 -6.91
C LEU A 123 4.42 16.51 -6.89
N GLU A 124 5.33 17.05 -7.69
CA GLU A 124 6.74 16.61 -7.76
C GLU A 124 7.55 17.04 -6.52
N ILE A 125 6.98 16.87 -5.33
CA ILE A 125 7.66 17.19 -4.07
C ILE A 125 8.58 16.00 -3.74
N GLN A 126 9.87 16.27 -3.64
CA GLN A 126 10.83 15.25 -3.23
C GLN A 126 10.57 14.81 -1.79
N THR A 127 10.01 13.61 -1.62
CA THR A 127 9.63 13.03 -0.32
C THR A 127 10.80 12.46 0.47
N LYS A 128 12.02 12.54 -0.05
CA LYS A 128 13.26 12.12 0.62
C LYS A 128 13.43 12.66 2.04
N ALA A 129 12.85 13.83 2.34
CA ALA A 129 12.93 14.45 3.65
C ALA A 129 12.01 13.81 4.70
N PHE A 130 10.97 13.09 4.29
CA PHE A 130 9.96 12.53 5.19
C PHE A 130 10.21 11.07 5.55
N CYS A 131 10.96 10.33 4.74
CA CYS A 131 11.21 8.92 4.96
C CYS A 131 12.53 8.69 5.71
N PRO A 132 12.55 7.94 6.82
CA PRO A 132 13.74 7.70 7.62
C PRO A 132 14.72 6.78 6.90
N GLN A 133 15.73 7.34 6.24
CA GLN A 133 16.73 6.60 5.44
C GLN A 133 17.54 5.56 6.23
N LYS A 134 17.56 5.61 7.56
CA LYS A 134 18.39 4.73 8.41
C LYS A 134 17.91 3.28 8.42
N LEU A 135 16.62 3.02 8.23
CA LEU A 135 16.08 1.65 8.20
C LEU A 135 16.31 0.95 6.86
N ALA A 136 16.35 1.70 5.77
CA ALA A 136 16.65 1.16 4.44
C ALA A 136 18.05 0.51 4.35
N GLY A 137 19.05 1.07 5.07
CA GLY A 137 20.41 0.50 5.15
C GLY A 137 20.46 -0.84 5.89
N PHE A 138 19.69 -0.98 6.96
CA PHE A 138 19.66 -2.21 7.76
C PHE A 138 18.97 -3.37 7.01
N TYR A 139 17.91 -3.07 6.26
CA TYR A 139 17.19 -4.04 5.45
C TYR A 139 18.02 -4.53 4.25
N ARG A 140 18.75 -3.61 3.59
CA ARG A 140 19.62 -3.94 2.46
C ARG A 140 20.78 -4.85 2.86
N SER A 141 21.39 -4.61 4.03
CA SER A 141 22.47 -5.45 4.54
C SER A 141 22.03 -6.82 5.05
N GLY A 142 20.74 -7.00 5.40
CA GLY A 142 20.21 -8.27 5.92
C GLY A 142 19.65 -9.21 4.86
N ILE A 143 19.22 -8.70 3.70
CA ILE A 143 18.60 -9.52 2.65
C ILE A 143 19.55 -9.84 1.50
N ASP A 144 20.52 -8.99 1.22
CA ASP A 144 21.61 -9.33 0.28
C ASP A 144 22.54 -10.45 0.84
N ALA A 145 22.30 -10.91 2.07
CA ALA A 145 23.04 -12.00 2.73
C ALA A 145 22.32 -13.35 2.65
N ILE A 146 21.16 -13.47 1.98
CA ILE A 146 20.44 -14.71 1.73
C ILE A 146 20.27 -14.92 0.22
#